data_9efffca56939f8e9ba3525d6e4bd27b7
#
_entry.id   9efffca56939f8e9ba3525d6e4bd27b7
#
_cell.length_a   1.000
_cell.length_b   1.000
_cell.length_c   1.000
_cell.angle_alpha   90.00
_cell.angle_beta   90.00
_cell.angle_gamma   90.00
#
_symmetry.space_group_name_H-M   'P 1'
#
loop_
_entity.id
_entity.type
_entity.pdbx_description
1 polymer ?
#
loop_
_entity_poly.entity_id
_entity_poly.type
_entity_poly.pdbx_seq_one_letter_code
_entity_poly.pdbx_strand_id
1 'polypeptide(L)'
;SSDLDGISGGRMLTDIQLKRLKPQEKIYKVTDRDGLYVAVSPTGTRSFRYDYRINGRRETLTIGQYGADGISLAEAREQLIAAKKLIKSGVSPAVKKRDGKNQIRNAETFANFTVSYMKRASLADSTRSMKQAVIDRDIIPFLGNKQMAEITPSMVRTLCDRIVDRGGNATAVQAREIISSVYTYAKNRGHDFKNPAQDIKASSIATFLPRDRTLSLPEISIFFNTLDTVAGMPTLKLALKLIFLTLVRKSEFTQATWNEVNFNTNEWTIPKGRMKGGRPHVVYLSRQACDLLVALQMCAGGSPYLLAGRYSINKPLSNAALNGVITTTVKVAQSQGKSLEHFTVHDMRRTASTLLHEAGYPSDWIEK
;
A
#
# COMPACT_ATOMS: atom_id res chain seq x y z
N SER A 1 -65.36 -15.25 -26.45
CA SER A 1 -65.73 -14.13 -27.29
C SER A 1 -66.03 -12.93 -26.38
N SER A 2 -65.30 -11.83 -26.56
CA SER A 2 -65.61 -10.45 -26.18
C SER A 2 -65.83 -10.15 -24.67
N ASP A 3 -64.85 -9.54 -24.06
CA ASP A 3 -65.03 -8.40 -23.15
C ASP A 3 -63.70 -7.99 -22.46
N LEU A 4 -62.62 -7.78 -23.22
CA LEU A 4 -61.36 -7.19 -22.69
C LEU A 4 -60.76 -6.10 -23.58
N ASP A 5 -61.45 -5.61 -24.57
CA ASP A 5 -61.04 -4.49 -25.41
C ASP A 5 -61.75 -3.18 -24.94
N GLY A 6 -61.35 -2.65 -23.79
CA GLY A 6 -62.05 -1.47 -23.30
C GLY A 6 -61.50 -0.77 -22.07
N ILE A 7 -60.15 -0.74 -21.89
CA ILE A 7 -59.52 0.14 -20.89
C ILE A 7 -58.52 1.06 -21.57
N SER A 8 -59.02 1.82 -22.51
CA SER A 8 -58.36 3.00 -23.10
C SER A 8 -59.15 4.23 -22.68
N GLY A 9 -58.90 4.73 -21.51
CA GLY A 9 -59.54 5.94 -21.04
C GLY A 9 -59.28 6.19 -19.56
N GLY A 10 -58.24 6.96 -19.22
CA GLY A 10 -58.17 7.85 -18.05
C GLY A 10 -58.41 7.30 -16.62
N ARG A 11 -58.60 6.01 -16.40
CA ARG A 11 -58.80 5.44 -15.06
C ARG A 11 -57.47 5.05 -14.40
N MET A 12 -57.13 5.70 -13.29
CA MET A 12 -56.04 5.31 -12.43
C MET A 12 -56.23 3.89 -11.92
N LEU A 13 -55.17 3.08 -11.97
CA LEU A 13 -55.14 1.73 -11.40
C LEU A 13 -55.44 1.76 -9.89
N THR A 14 -56.09 0.73 -9.41
CA THR A 14 -56.26 0.46 -7.99
C THR A 14 -55.53 -0.80 -7.58
N ASP A 15 -55.19 -0.94 -6.30
CA ASP A 15 -54.48 -2.11 -5.78
C ASP A 15 -55.30 -3.41 -6.00
N ILE A 16 -56.62 -3.31 -5.91
CA ILE A 16 -57.55 -4.44 -6.21
C ILE A 16 -57.42 -4.89 -7.67
N GLN A 17 -57.37 -3.94 -8.58
CA GLN A 17 -57.17 -4.27 -10.02
C GLN A 17 -55.81 -4.91 -10.27
N LEU A 18 -54.73 -4.40 -9.65
CA LEU A 18 -53.39 -4.99 -9.76
C LEU A 18 -53.36 -6.45 -9.28
N LYS A 19 -54.03 -6.77 -8.17
CA LYS A 19 -54.13 -8.13 -7.64
C LYS A 19 -54.86 -9.07 -8.57
N ARG A 20 -55.83 -8.57 -9.36
CA ARG A 20 -56.64 -9.36 -10.30
C ARG A 20 -56.01 -9.58 -11.67
N LEU A 21 -54.88 -8.92 -11.99
CA LEU A 21 -54.16 -9.11 -13.27
C LEU A 21 -53.64 -10.55 -13.37
N LYS A 22 -54.07 -11.29 -14.37
CA LYS A 22 -53.65 -12.67 -14.62
C LYS A 22 -52.55 -12.70 -15.69
N PRO A 23 -51.60 -13.64 -15.64
CA PRO A 23 -50.62 -13.80 -16.68
C PRO A 23 -51.27 -14.21 -18.00
N GLN A 24 -50.65 -13.81 -19.13
CA GLN A 24 -51.02 -14.18 -20.48
C GLN A 24 -49.83 -14.79 -21.19
N GLU A 25 -50.02 -15.42 -22.36
CA GLU A 25 -48.91 -16.01 -23.13
C GLU A 25 -47.81 -15.03 -23.47
N LYS A 26 -48.15 -13.74 -23.64
CA LYS A 26 -47.18 -12.67 -23.94
C LYS A 26 -47.27 -11.60 -22.85
N ILE A 27 -46.14 -10.88 -22.66
CA ILE A 27 -46.11 -9.73 -21.77
C ILE A 27 -47.06 -8.64 -22.25
N TYR A 28 -47.92 -8.13 -21.38
CA TYR A 28 -48.83 -7.05 -21.71
C TYR A 28 -48.69 -5.90 -20.72
N LYS A 29 -49.21 -4.74 -21.13
CA LYS A 29 -49.14 -3.48 -20.38
C LYS A 29 -50.52 -3.05 -19.91
N VAL A 30 -50.60 -2.57 -18.67
CA VAL A 30 -51.81 -1.91 -18.12
C VAL A 30 -51.39 -0.52 -17.66
N THR A 31 -51.94 0.50 -18.30
CA THR A 31 -51.55 1.90 -18.07
C THR A 31 -52.20 2.41 -16.76
N ASP A 32 -51.41 3.16 -15.98
CA ASP A 32 -51.90 3.91 -14.82
C ASP A 32 -52.08 5.40 -15.18
N ARG A 33 -51.13 6.22 -14.85
CA ARG A 33 -51.12 7.68 -15.12
C ARG A 33 -49.76 8.17 -15.54
N ASP A 34 -49.74 9.28 -16.28
CA ASP A 34 -48.48 10.02 -16.52
C ASP A 34 -47.34 9.22 -17.13
N GLY A 35 -47.65 8.19 -17.95
CA GLY A 35 -46.69 7.30 -18.56
C GLY A 35 -46.26 6.13 -17.67
N LEU A 36 -46.76 6.02 -16.44
CA LEU A 36 -46.62 4.84 -15.58
C LEU A 36 -47.52 3.71 -16.08
N TYR A 37 -47.03 2.53 -16.12
CA TYR A 37 -47.76 1.31 -16.43
C TYR A 37 -47.23 0.09 -15.66
N VAL A 38 -48.08 -0.91 -15.58
CA VAL A 38 -47.68 -2.23 -15.07
C VAL A 38 -47.50 -3.18 -16.25
N ALA A 39 -46.32 -3.77 -16.33
CA ALA A 39 -46.01 -4.87 -17.25
C ALA A 39 -46.27 -6.19 -16.52
N VAL A 40 -47.13 -7.05 -17.07
CA VAL A 40 -47.39 -8.40 -16.55
C VAL A 40 -46.70 -9.39 -17.43
N SER A 41 -45.80 -10.21 -16.84
CA SER A 41 -45.08 -11.24 -17.56
C SER A 41 -45.91 -12.54 -17.65
N PRO A 42 -45.56 -13.48 -18.58
CA PRO A 42 -46.19 -14.82 -18.64
C PRO A 42 -45.98 -15.61 -17.33
N THR A 43 -44.96 -15.32 -16.56
CA THR A 43 -44.70 -15.93 -15.25
C THR A 43 -45.51 -15.33 -14.09
N GLY A 44 -46.41 -14.35 -14.39
CA GLY A 44 -47.22 -13.67 -13.38
C GLY A 44 -46.54 -12.50 -12.65
N THR A 45 -45.27 -12.21 -12.97
CA THR A 45 -44.55 -11.06 -12.37
C THR A 45 -45.15 -9.75 -12.87
N ARG A 46 -45.51 -8.85 -11.94
CA ARG A 46 -46.07 -7.52 -12.22
C ARG A 46 -45.00 -6.49 -11.91
N SER A 47 -44.57 -5.70 -12.91
CA SER A 47 -43.51 -4.70 -12.77
C SER A 47 -44.00 -3.32 -13.13
N PHE A 48 -43.85 -2.36 -12.25
CA PHE A 48 -44.08 -0.95 -12.54
C PHE A 48 -42.96 -0.43 -13.45
N ARG A 49 -43.39 0.20 -14.57
CA ARG A 49 -42.48 0.76 -15.57
C ARG A 49 -42.97 2.14 -15.98
N TYR A 50 -42.01 2.98 -16.38
CA TYR A 50 -42.26 4.33 -16.85
C TYR A 50 -41.51 4.56 -18.16
N ASP A 51 -42.27 4.86 -19.24
CA ASP A 51 -41.71 5.21 -20.54
C ASP A 51 -41.60 6.74 -20.63
N TYR A 52 -40.44 7.25 -21.02
CA TYR A 52 -40.17 8.69 -21.14
C TYR A 52 -39.22 8.99 -22.29
N ARG A 53 -39.09 10.27 -22.65
CA ARG A 53 -38.11 10.76 -23.63
C ARG A 53 -37.14 11.71 -22.94
N ILE A 54 -35.86 11.57 -23.26
CA ILE A 54 -34.79 12.46 -22.82
C ILE A 54 -33.77 12.61 -23.94
N ASN A 55 -33.35 13.83 -24.25
CA ASN A 55 -32.39 14.13 -25.32
C ASN A 55 -32.73 13.43 -26.65
N GLY A 56 -34.02 13.44 -27.05
CA GLY A 56 -34.53 12.83 -28.27
C GLY A 56 -34.66 11.29 -28.25
N ARG A 57 -34.19 10.61 -27.21
CA ARG A 57 -34.26 9.15 -27.08
C ARG A 57 -35.42 8.70 -26.21
N ARG A 58 -36.05 7.59 -26.60
CA ARG A 58 -37.06 6.91 -25.75
C ARG A 58 -36.38 5.92 -24.83
N GLU A 59 -36.67 6.01 -23.55
CA GLU A 59 -36.14 5.13 -22.52
C GLU A 59 -37.26 4.61 -21.62
N THR A 60 -37.05 3.45 -20.99
CA THR A 60 -37.97 2.84 -20.04
C THR A 60 -37.27 2.64 -18.70
N LEU A 61 -37.84 3.23 -17.64
CA LEU A 61 -37.42 2.99 -16.26
C LEU A 61 -38.26 1.86 -15.65
N THR A 62 -37.64 0.78 -15.22
CA THR A 62 -38.29 -0.20 -14.34
C THR A 62 -38.21 0.31 -12.90
N ILE A 63 -39.37 0.73 -12.36
CA ILE A 63 -39.47 1.31 -11.02
C ILE A 63 -39.31 0.22 -9.95
N GLY A 64 -40.14 -0.85 -10.00
CA GLY A 64 -40.04 -1.95 -9.05
C GLY A 64 -41.03 -3.08 -9.41
N GLN A 65 -41.01 -4.17 -8.67
CA GLN A 65 -42.02 -5.24 -8.77
C GLN A 65 -43.14 -5.00 -7.74
N TYR A 66 -44.37 -5.31 -8.13
CA TYR A 66 -45.50 -5.31 -7.23
C TYR A 66 -45.56 -6.62 -6.45
N GLY A 67 -45.78 -6.55 -5.14
CA GLY A 67 -45.90 -7.73 -4.28
C GLY A 67 -45.50 -7.47 -2.84
N ALA A 68 -45.59 -8.50 -1.99
CA ALA A 68 -45.26 -8.41 -0.56
C ALA A 68 -43.77 -8.05 -0.33
N ASP A 69 -42.89 -8.62 -1.14
CA ASP A 69 -41.43 -8.34 -1.12
C ASP A 69 -41.04 -7.23 -2.12
N GLY A 70 -42.00 -6.54 -2.68
CA GLY A 70 -41.81 -5.50 -3.70
C GLY A 70 -42.29 -4.13 -3.21
N ILE A 71 -42.77 -3.32 -4.15
CA ILE A 71 -43.30 -1.97 -3.87
C ILE A 71 -44.82 -1.91 -4.10
N SER A 72 -45.47 -1.08 -3.32
CA SER A 72 -46.91 -0.75 -3.48
C SER A 72 -47.15 0.18 -4.68
N LEU A 73 -48.41 0.31 -5.09
CA LEU A 73 -48.81 1.28 -6.13
C LEU A 73 -48.53 2.75 -5.68
N ALA A 74 -48.66 3.03 -4.40
CA ALA A 74 -48.39 4.36 -3.86
C ALA A 74 -46.89 4.70 -3.97
N GLU A 75 -46.01 3.80 -3.54
CA GLU A 75 -44.57 3.95 -3.66
C GLU A 75 -44.12 4.05 -5.12
N ALA A 76 -44.73 3.29 -6.03
CA ALA A 76 -44.43 3.39 -7.46
C ALA A 76 -44.76 4.77 -8.04
N ARG A 77 -45.87 5.38 -7.60
CA ARG A 77 -46.29 6.75 -7.97
C ARG A 77 -45.33 7.80 -7.39
N GLU A 78 -44.88 7.61 -6.17
CA GLU A 78 -43.88 8.50 -5.55
C GLU A 78 -42.53 8.46 -6.31
N GLN A 79 -42.06 7.25 -6.64
CA GLN A 79 -40.84 7.08 -7.44
C GLN A 79 -41.00 7.65 -8.86
N LEU A 80 -42.21 7.63 -9.45
CA LEU A 80 -42.51 8.32 -10.72
C LEU A 80 -42.26 9.83 -10.60
N ILE A 81 -42.73 10.46 -9.52
CA ILE A 81 -42.53 11.90 -9.29
C ILE A 81 -41.04 12.22 -9.19
N ALA A 82 -40.32 11.42 -8.45
CA ALA A 82 -38.84 11.57 -8.35
C ALA A 82 -38.15 11.41 -9.72
N ALA A 83 -38.54 10.41 -10.53
CA ALA A 83 -38.05 10.22 -11.87
C ALA A 83 -38.31 11.40 -12.79
N LYS A 84 -39.56 11.99 -12.74
CA LYS A 84 -39.89 13.19 -13.50
C LYS A 84 -39.04 14.41 -13.13
N LYS A 85 -38.66 14.58 -11.84
CA LYS A 85 -37.76 15.65 -11.40
C LYS A 85 -36.36 15.48 -12.01
N LEU A 86 -35.82 14.24 -12.05
CA LEU A 86 -34.55 13.96 -12.69
C LEU A 86 -34.55 14.27 -14.19
N ILE A 87 -35.62 13.91 -14.90
CA ILE A 87 -35.75 14.22 -16.34
C ILE A 87 -35.75 15.72 -16.58
N LYS A 88 -36.49 16.50 -15.75
CA LYS A 88 -36.48 17.96 -15.82
C LYS A 88 -35.11 18.59 -15.61
N SER A 89 -34.23 17.94 -14.81
CA SER A 89 -32.83 18.36 -14.61
C SER A 89 -31.86 17.79 -15.67
N GLY A 90 -32.36 17.15 -16.73
CA GLY A 90 -31.53 16.61 -17.80
C GLY A 90 -30.86 15.27 -17.50
N VAL A 91 -31.22 14.63 -16.37
CA VAL A 91 -30.61 13.36 -15.92
C VAL A 91 -31.54 12.19 -16.22
N SER A 92 -31.06 11.16 -16.93
CA SER A 92 -31.82 9.92 -17.14
C SER A 92 -31.94 9.10 -15.86
N PRO A 93 -33.18 8.87 -15.34
CA PRO A 93 -33.36 8.04 -14.16
C PRO A 93 -33.02 6.57 -14.39
N ALA A 94 -33.19 6.04 -15.61
CA ALA A 94 -32.79 4.67 -15.95
C ALA A 94 -31.26 4.49 -15.91
N VAL A 95 -30.51 5.46 -16.47
CA VAL A 95 -29.03 5.47 -16.41
C VAL A 95 -28.59 5.59 -14.97
N LYS A 96 -29.11 6.56 -14.20
CA LYS A 96 -28.77 6.75 -12.77
C LYS A 96 -29.01 5.48 -11.95
N LYS A 97 -30.15 4.79 -12.18
CA LYS A 97 -30.46 3.52 -11.48
C LYS A 97 -29.51 2.39 -11.89
N ARG A 98 -29.17 2.29 -13.18
CA ARG A 98 -28.24 1.32 -13.71
C ARG A 98 -26.82 1.56 -13.19
N ASP A 99 -26.37 2.82 -13.18
CA ASP A 99 -25.04 3.18 -12.70
C ASP A 99 -24.91 2.95 -11.19
N GLY A 100 -25.96 3.26 -10.41
CA GLY A 100 -26.03 2.90 -8.99
C GLY A 100 -25.95 1.37 -8.75
N LYS A 101 -26.67 0.57 -9.55
CA LYS A 101 -26.58 -0.91 -9.48
C LYS A 101 -25.21 -1.42 -9.93
N ASN A 102 -24.62 -0.83 -10.97
CA ASN A 102 -23.29 -1.17 -11.43
C ASN A 102 -22.20 -0.78 -10.41
N GLN A 103 -22.34 0.36 -9.74
CA GLN A 103 -21.48 0.76 -8.63
C GLN A 103 -21.56 -0.24 -7.46
N ILE A 104 -22.74 -0.72 -7.10
CA ILE A 104 -22.93 -1.74 -6.04
C ILE A 104 -22.40 -3.10 -6.50
N ARG A 105 -22.65 -3.49 -7.75
CA ARG A 105 -22.28 -4.80 -8.30
C ARG A 105 -20.79 -4.90 -8.65
N ASN A 106 -20.17 -3.79 -9.04
CA ASN A 106 -18.76 -3.63 -9.34
C ASN A 106 -18.03 -2.85 -8.22
N ALA A 107 -18.60 -2.79 -7.02
CA ALA A 107 -17.94 -2.18 -5.88
C ALA A 107 -16.66 -2.99 -5.61
N GLU A 108 -15.56 -2.52 -6.22
CA GLU A 108 -14.25 -3.11 -6.01
C GLU A 108 -13.93 -3.05 -4.53
N THR A 109 -13.56 -4.18 -3.98
CA THR A 109 -13.14 -4.28 -2.59
C THR A 109 -11.84 -3.51 -2.37
N PHE A 110 -11.52 -3.21 -1.13
CA PHE A 110 -10.24 -2.58 -0.78
C PHE A 110 -9.06 -3.41 -1.29
N ALA A 111 -9.16 -4.75 -1.29
CA ALA A 111 -8.14 -5.64 -1.85
C ALA A 111 -7.89 -5.36 -3.34
N ASN A 112 -8.94 -5.21 -4.15
CA ASN A 112 -8.82 -4.95 -5.59
C ASN A 112 -8.14 -3.60 -5.88
N PHE A 113 -8.51 -2.55 -5.13
CA PHE A 113 -7.84 -1.25 -5.23
C PHE A 113 -6.38 -1.32 -4.77
N THR A 114 -6.09 -2.08 -3.73
CA THR A 114 -4.72 -2.28 -3.22
C THR A 114 -3.84 -2.98 -4.25
N VAL A 115 -4.31 -4.06 -4.88
CA VAL A 115 -3.59 -4.75 -5.97
C VAL A 115 -3.33 -3.80 -7.13
N SER A 116 -4.36 -3.05 -7.55
CA SER A 116 -4.26 -2.08 -8.64
C SER A 116 -3.28 -0.95 -8.32
N TYR A 117 -3.28 -0.45 -7.08
CA TYR A 117 -2.31 0.54 -6.58
C TYR A 117 -0.89 -0.01 -6.62
N MET A 118 -0.65 -1.20 -6.04
CA MET A 118 0.68 -1.81 -5.98
C MET A 118 1.27 -2.12 -7.36
N LYS A 119 0.42 -2.51 -8.32
CA LYS A 119 0.85 -2.76 -9.71
C LYS A 119 1.30 -1.49 -10.42
N ARG A 120 0.67 -0.34 -10.15
CA ARG A 120 0.89 0.91 -10.89
C ARG A 120 1.75 1.94 -10.16
N ALA A 121 1.98 1.77 -8.86
CA ALA A 121 2.81 2.68 -8.09
C ALA A 121 4.28 2.55 -8.50
N SER A 122 4.91 3.70 -8.81
CA SER A 122 6.35 3.78 -9.04
C SER A 122 7.07 3.72 -7.69
N LEU A 123 7.49 2.54 -7.28
CA LEU A 123 8.13 2.26 -6.00
C LEU A 123 9.45 1.51 -6.24
N ALA A 124 10.49 1.88 -5.49
CA ALA A 124 11.69 1.08 -5.42
C ALA A 124 11.37 -0.33 -4.87
N ASP A 125 12.11 -1.37 -5.31
CA ASP A 125 11.83 -2.77 -4.96
C ASP A 125 11.80 -3.02 -3.45
N SER A 126 12.71 -2.41 -2.68
CA SER A 126 12.71 -2.50 -1.23
C SER A 126 11.46 -1.90 -0.58
N THR A 127 11.00 -0.74 -1.08
CA THR A 127 9.77 -0.09 -0.62
C THR A 127 8.54 -0.92 -0.99
N ARG A 128 8.52 -1.48 -2.21
CA ARG A 128 7.46 -2.37 -2.69
C ARG A 128 7.36 -3.61 -1.81
N SER A 129 8.49 -4.28 -1.56
CA SER A 129 8.53 -5.48 -0.71
C SER A 129 8.07 -5.20 0.72
N MET A 130 8.51 -4.09 1.30
CA MET A 130 8.09 -3.66 2.64
C MET A 130 6.59 -3.37 2.70
N LYS A 131 6.06 -2.59 1.74
CA LYS A 131 4.62 -2.31 1.69
C LYS A 131 3.80 -3.58 1.48
N GLN A 132 4.24 -4.48 0.59
CA GLN A 132 3.57 -5.75 0.33
C GLN A 132 3.49 -6.60 1.61
N ALA A 133 4.58 -6.70 2.37
CA ALA A 133 4.58 -7.44 3.63
C ALA A 133 3.57 -6.90 4.66
N VAL A 134 3.42 -5.57 4.76
CA VAL A 134 2.41 -4.95 5.64
C VAL A 134 1.00 -5.18 5.10
N ILE A 135 0.81 -5.07 3.80
CA ILE A 135 -0.48 -5.32 3.13
C ILE A 135 -0.95 -6.74 3.40
N ASP A 136 -0.12 -7.74 3.14
CA ASP A 136 -0.50 -9.15 3.20
C ASP A 136 -0.71 -9.63 4.65
N ARG A 137 0.14 -9.17 5.57
CA ARG A 137 0.10 -9.60 6.96
C ARG A 137 -0.99 -8.91 7.77
N ASP A 138 -1.22 -7.62 7.54
CA ASP A 138 -2.02 -6.79 8.45
C ASP A 138 -3.27 -6.21 7.80
N ILE A 139 -3.14 -5.62 6.61
CA ILE A 139 -4.20 -4.81 6.03
C ILE A 139 -5.26 -5.68 5.37
N ILE A 140 -4.86 -6.58 4.47
CA ILE A 140 -5.81 -7.41 3.70
C ILE A 140 -6.63 -8.35 4.58
N PRO A 141 -6.06 -9.02 5.61
CA PRO A 141 -6.87 -9.87 6.49
C PRO A 141 -7.97 -9.11 7.24
N PHE A 142 -7.79 -7.81 7.47
CA PHE A 142 -8.74 -6.99 8.25
C PHE A 142 -9.68 -6.15 7.37
N LEU A 143 -9.20 -5.57 6.27
CA LEU A 143 -9.96 -4.64 5.43
C LEU A 143 -10.23 -5.18 4.02
N GLY A 144 -9.53 -6.21 3.55
CA GLY A 144 -9.48 -6.61 2.15
C GLY A 144 -10.85 -6.86 1.51
N ASN A 145 -11.74 -7.55 2.21
CA ASN A 145 -13.07 -7.91 1.71
C ASN A 145 -14.13 -6.80 1.86
N LYS A 146 -13.75 -5.67 2.48
CA LYS A 146 -14.67 -4.54 2.65
C LYS A 146 -14.70 -3.67 1.41
N GLN A 147 -15.85 -3.07 1.13
CA GLN A 147 -15.95 -2.03 0.11
C GLN A 147 -15.26 -0.75 0.61
N MET A 148 -14.69 0.04 -0.32
CA MET A 148 -14.01 1.29 0.02
C MET A 148 -14.89 2.24 0.86
N ALA A 149 -16.19 2.33 0.54
CA ALA A 149 -17.13 3.18 1.25
C ALA A 149 -17.47 2.71 2.68
N GLU A 150 -17.26 1.43 2.98
CA GLU A 150 -17.57 0.84 4.30
C GLU A 150 -16.44 1.05 5.33
N ILE A 151 -15.23 1.36 4.87
CA ILE A 151 -14.08 1.51 5.77
C ILE A 151 -14.15 2.86 6.48
N THR A 152 -14.26 2.79 7.79
CA THR A 152 -14.36 3.96 8.67
C THR A 152 -13.01 4.31 9.33
N PRO A 153 -12.82 5.56 9.80
CA PRO A 153 -11.65 5.94 10.59
C PRO A 153 -11.44 5.04 11.83
N SER A 154 -12.52 4.62 12.48
CA SER A 154 -12.47 3.71 13.63
C SER A 154 -11.86 2.36 13.26
N MET A 155 -12.21 1.79 12.09
CA MET A 155 -11.60 0.54 11.63
C MET A 155 -10.12 0.69 11.35
N VAL A 156 -9.69 1.79 10.72
CA VAL A 156 -8.27 2.06 10.49
C VAL A 156 -7.53 2.22 11.82
N ARG A 157 -8.13 2.90 12.79
CA ARG A 157 -7.56 3.05 14.14
C ARG A 157 -7.41 1.70 14.83
N THR A 158 -8.44 0.86 14.84
CA THR A 158 -8.40 -0.48 15.42
C THR A 158 -7.31 -1.35 14.80
N LEU A 159 -7.10 -1.26 13.47
CA LEU A 159 -6.00 -1.96 12.81
C LEU A 159 -4.64 -1.46 13.32
N CYS A 160 -4.45 -0.14 13.40
CA CYS A 160 -3.20 0.44 13.90
C CYS A 160 -2.93 0.02 15.35
N ASP A 161 -3.93 0.07 16.22
CA ASP A 161 -3.80 -0.32 17.63
C ASP A 161 -3.38 -1.79 17.78
N ARG A 162 -3.99 -2.72 17.02
CA ARG A 162 -3.56 -4.14 16.99
C ARG A 162 -2.11 -4.32 16.58
N ILE A 163 -1.61 -3.47 15.67
CA ILE A 163 -0.21 -3.55 15.23
C ILE A 163 0.71 -2.98 16.32
N VAL A 164 0.29 -1.93 17.01
CA VAL A 164 1.02 -1.32 18.15
C VAL A 164 1.10 -2.30 19.31
N ASP A 165 0.00 -2.96 19.67
CA ASP A 165 -0.09 -3.92 20.79
C ASP A 165 0.91 -5.08 20.68
N ARG A 166 1.26 -5.48 19.45
CA ARG A 166 2.31 -6.48 19.20
C ARG A 166 3.72 -5.88 19.05
N GLY A 167 3.93 -4.60 19.39
CA GLY A 167 5.22 -3.91 19.32
C GLY A 167 5.59 -3.34 17.96
N GLY A 168 4.65 -3.25 17.01
CA GLY A 168 4.90 -2.81 15.63
C GLY A 168 4.63 -1.33 15.39
N ASN A 169 5.06 -0.41 16.23
CA ASN A 169 4.76 1.03 16.14
C ASN A 169 5.00 1.63 14.75
N ALA A 170 6.20 1.42 14.18
CA ALA A 170 6.52 1.92 12.84
C ALA A 170 5.65 1.28 11.75
N THR A 171 5.32 -0.01 11.91
CA THR A 171 4.44 -0.73 10.98
C THR A 171 3.00 -0.22 11.03
N ALA A 172 2.51 0.17 12.21
CA ALA A 172 1.17 0.74 12.35
C ALA A 172 1.04 2.07 11.60
N VAL A 173 2.04 2.94 11.72
CA VAL A 173 2.08 4.20 10.95
C VAL A 173 2.17 3.91 9.45
N GLN A 174 3.00 2.95 9.03
CA GLN A 174 3.09 2.54 7.63
C GLN A 174 1.77 1.96 7.10
N ALA A 175 1.05 1.16 7.88
CA ALA A 175 -0.26 0.63 7.50
C ALA A 175 -1.26 1.77 7.22
N ARG A 176 -1.31 2.77 8.10
CA ARG A 176 -2.13 3.98 7.92
C ARG A 176 -1.74 4.72 6.63
N GLU A 177 -0.44 4.90 6.35
CA GLU A 177 0.05 5.57 5.12
C GLU A 177 -0.28 4.79 3.85
N ILE A 178 -0.20 3.45 3.90
CA ILE A 178 -0.58 2.59 2.77
C ILE A 178 -2.07 2.73 2.49
N ILE A 179 -2.93 2.66 3.51
CA ILE A 179 -4.38 2.84 3.36
C ILE A 179 -4.67 4.20 2.74
N SER A 180 -4.08 5.28 3.27
CA SER A 180 -4.24 6.63 2.71
C SER A 180 -3.81 6.71 1.25
N SER A 181 -2.71 6.03 0.88
CA SER A 181 -2.21 6.00 -0.51
C SER A 181 -3.18 5.28 -1.45
N VAL A 182 -3.82 4.19 -1.00
CA VAL A 182 -4.84 3.45 -1.79
C VAL A 182 -6.07 4.33 -2.05
N TYR A 183 -6.54 5.08 -1.06
CA TYR A 183 -7.65 6.02 -1.24
C TYR A 183 -7.29 7.18 -2.17
N THR A 184 -6.09 7.73 -2.04
CA THR A 184 -5.58 8.77 -2.96
C THR A 184 -5.49 8.23 -4.40
N TYR A 185 -5.04 6.98 -4.56
CA TYR A 185 -5.01 6.31 -5.84
C TYR A 185 -6.42 6.16 -6.45
N ALA A 186 -7.42 5.77 -5.66
CA ALA A 186 -8.81 5.68 -6.10
C ALA A 186 -9.36 7.05 -6.51
N LYS A 187 -9.13 8.09 -5.70
CA LYS A 187 -9.54 9.47 -6.00
C LYS A 187 -8.97 9.97 -7.33
N ASN A 188 -7.70 9.72 -7.60
CA ASN A 188 -7.05 10.09 -8.87
C ASN A 188 -7.60 9.35 -10.10
N ARG A 189 -8.49 8.36 -9.90
CA ARG A 189 -9.22 7.62 -10.95
C ARG A 189 -10.72 7.93 -10.99
N GLY A 190 -11.12 9.02 -10.36
CA GLY A 190 -12.50 9.51 -10.42
C GLY A 190 -13.45 8.86 -9.41
N HIS A 191 -12.93 8.09 -8.43
CA HIS A 191 -13.76 7.56 -7.34
C HIS A 191 -13.80 8.57 -6.18
N ASP A 192 -15.00 8.97 -5.77
CA ASP A 192 -15.20 9.93 -4.67
C ASP A 192 -15.42 9.20 -3.34
N PHE A 193 -14.38 8.53 -2.84
CA PHE A 193 -14.39 7.93 -1.51
C PHE A 193 -13.72 8.84 -0.49
N LYS A 194 -14.38 9.06 0.65
CA LYS A 194 -13.75 9.74 1.78
C LYS A 194 -12.59 8.89 2.31
N ASN A 195 -11.40 9.47 2.41
CA ASN A 195 -10.21 8.77 2.91
C ASN A 195 -10.28 8.62 4.44
N PRO A 196 -10.49 7.40 4.98
CA PRO A 196 -10.67 7.19 6.43
C PRO A 196 -9.36 7.34 7.22
N ALA A 197 -8.20 7.32 6.57
CA ALA A 197 -6.91 7.49 7.20
C ALA A 197 -6.47 8.96 7.27
N GLN A 198 -7.16 9.90 6.60
CA GLN A 198 -6.74 11.28 6.49
C GLN A 198 -6.76 12.01 7.85
N ASP A 199 -7.80 11.75 8.64
CA ASP A 199 -8.01 12.41 9.93
C ASP A 199 -7.21 11.79 11.08
N ILE A 200 -6.50 10.67 10.82
CA ILE A 200 -5.67 9.97 11.80
C ILE A 200 -4.24 10.46 11.69
N LYS A 201 -3.78 11.27 12.65
CA LYS A 201 -2.39 11.74 12.69
C LYS A 201 -1.44 10.59 13.02
N ALA A 202 -0.29 10.51 12.36
CA ALA A 202 0.75 9.50 12.63
C ALA A 202 1.21 9.55 14.10
N SER A 203 1.37 10.76 14.69
CA SER A 203 1.74 10.97 16.08
C SER A 203 0.69 10.45 17.08
N SER A 204 -0.58 10.32 16.69
CA SER A 204 -1.61 9.70 17.54
C SER A 204 -1.55 8.17 17.56
N ILE A 205 -0.86 7.55 16.60
CA ILE A 205 -0.65 6.10 16.54
C ILE A 205 0.58 5.72 17.34
N ALA A 206 1.70 6.37 17.06
CA ALA A 206 2.96 6.12 17.76
C ALA A 206 3.87 7.36 17.70
N THR A 207 4.56 7.62 18.80
CA THR A 207 5.59 8.63 18.86
C THR A 207 6.95 7.97 18.70
N PHE A 208 7.77 8.51 17.81
CA PHE A 208 9.14 8.03 17.60
C PHE A 208 10.12 9.04 18.15
N LEU A 209 10.97 8.59 19.06
CA LEU A 209 12.16 9.34 19.43
C LEU A 209 13.21 9.14 18.33
N PRO A 210 13.83 10.21 17.82
CA PRO A 210 14.96 10.06 16.90
C PRO A 210 16.05 9.19 17.55
N ARG A 211 16.57 8.23 16.80
CA ARG A 211 17.70 7.45 17.26
C ARG A 211 18.97 8.22 16.92
N ASP A 212 19.64 8.72 17.92
CA ASP A 212 20.84 9.59 17.80
C ASP A 212 22.11 8.95 18.36
N ARG A 213 22.10 7.62 18.54
CA ARG A 213 23.23 6.85 19.06
C ARG A 213 24.51 7.08 18.24
N THR A 214 25.53 7.62 18.88
CA THR A 214 26.92 7.71 18.42
C THR A 214 27.82 7.02 19.44
N LEU A 215 28.90 6.38 18.98
CA LEU A 215 29.87 5.73 19.84
C LEU A 215 30.93 6.74 20.28
N SER A 216 31.29 6.73 21.55
CA SER A 216 32.45 7.44 22.07
C SER A 216 33.78 6.77 21.61
N LEU A 217 34.89 7.49 21.64
CA LEU A 217 36.21 6.94 21.30
C LEU A 217 36.57 5.67 22.11
N PRO A 218 36.31 5.59 23.43
CA PRO A 218 36.50 4.36 24.19
C PRO A 218 35.62 3.20 23.67
N GLU A 219 34.36 3.45 23.33
CA GLU A 219 33.48 2.41 22.81
C GLU A 219 33.92 1.88 21.45
N ILE A 220 34.45 2.77 20.58
CA ILE A 220 35.02 2.39 19.28
C ILE A 220 36.20 1.45 19.51
N SER A 221 37.12 1.81 20.42
CA SER A 221 38.27 0.97 20.78
C SER A 221 37.84 -0.39 21.34
N ILE A 222 36.89 -0.40 22.29
CA ILE A 222 36.33 -1.62 22.86
C ILE A 222 35.73 -2.49 21.76
N PHE A 223 34.93 -1.89 20.86
CA PHE A 223 34.28 -2.62 19.78
C PHE A 223 35.27 -3.30 18.85
N PHE A 224 36.24 -2.56 18.27
CA PHE A 224 37.13 -3.12 17.28
C PHE A 224 38.10 -4.14 17.92
N ASN A 225 38.61 -3.90 19.12
CA ASN A 225 39.45 -4.85 19.84
C ASN A 225 38.66 -6.14 20.17
N THR A 226 37.40 -6.05 20.58
CA THR A 226 36.59 -7.22 20.85
C THR A 226 36.20 -7.93 19.55
N LEU A 227 35.89 -7.20 18.47
CA LEU A 227 35.52 -7.76 17.16
C LEU A 227 36.61 -8.71 16.65
N ASP A 228 37.89 -8.36 16.84
CA ASP A 228 39.00 -9.21 16.38
C ASP A 228 39.08 -10.52 17.16
N THR A 229 38.62 -10.59 18.39
CA THR A 229 38.61 -11.79 19.24
C THR A 229 37.38 -12.69 19.02
N VAL A 230 36.28 -12.15 18.52
CA VAL A 230 35.03 -12.92 18.32
C VAL A 230 35.28 -14.01 17.26
N ALA A 231 34.88 -15.25 17.55
CA ALA A 231 34.88 -16.30 16.53
C ALA A 231 33.86 -15.96 15.43
N GLY A 232 34.24 -16.13 14.17
CA GLY A 232 33.37 -15.86 13.05
C GLY A 232 34.06 -15.59 11.74
N MET A 233 33.25 -15.28 10.72
CA MET A 233 33.73 -15.07 9.33
C MET A 233 34.61 -13.83 9.23
N PRO A 234 35.89 -13.96 8.84
CA PRO A 234 36.81 -12.83 8.69
C PRO A 234 36.25 -11.72 7.79
N THR A 235 35.58 -12.12 6.70
CA THR A 235 34.95 -11.21 5.73
C THR A 235 34.00 -10.18 6.39
N LEU A 236 33.23 -10.59 7.42
CA LEU A 236 32.32 -9.70 8.11
C LEU A 236 33.03 -8.69 9.01
N LYS A 237 34.14 -9.08 9.62
CA LYS A 237 35.01 -8.19 10.40
C LYS A 237 35.63 -7.13 9.53
N LEU A 238 36.20 -7.55 8.38
CA LEU A 238 36.78 -6.65 7.37
C LEU A 238 35.71 -5.67 6.84
N ALA A 239 34.52 -6.18 6.56
CA ALA A 239 33.40 -5.36 6.10
C ALA A 239 33.01 -4.26 7.08
N LEU A 240 32.92 -4.56 8.39
CA LEU A 240 32.61 -3.55 9.40
C LEU A 240 33.69 -2.47 9.49
N LYS A 241 34.98 -2.86 9.42
CA LYS A 241 36.09 -1.90 9.37
C LYS A 241 36.02 -1.03 8.12
N LEU A 242 35.73 -1.63 6.94
CA LEU A 242 35.57 -0.88 5.69
C LEU A 242 34.41 0.10 5.73
N ILE A 243 33.26 -0.29 6.24
CA ILE A 243 32.08 0.60 6.36
C ILE A 243 32.40 1.79 7.27
N PHE A 244 33.17 1.57 8.33
CA PHE A 244 33.60 2.65 9.24
C PHE A 244 34.56 3.64 8.57
N LEU A 245 35.48 3.14 7.73
CA LEU A 245 36.46 3.98 7.00
C LEU A 245 35.84 4.69 5.79
N THR A 246 34.88 4.07 5.11
CA THR A 246 34.33 4.58 3.84
C THR A 246 33.01 5.30 3.99
N LEU A 247 32.37 5.22 5.15
CA LEU A 247 31.05 5.79 5.43
C LEU A 247 29.94 5.36 4.45
N VAL A 248 30.10 4.30 3.70
CA VAL A 248 29.08 3.78 2.78
C VAL A 248 27.89 3.21 3.55
N ARG A 249 26.71 3.22 2.93
CA ARG A 249 25.53 2.60 3.56
C ARG A 249 25.66 1.08 3.54
N LYS A 250 25.10 0.44 4.55
CA LYS A 250 25.11 -1.03 4.67
C LYS A 250 24.68 -1.74 3.37
N SER A 251 23.57 -1.30 2.77
CA SER A 251 23.06 -1.87 1.52
C SER A 251 23.97 -1.63 0.32
N GLU A 252 24.65 -0.50 0.28
CA GLU A 252 25.64 -0.17 -0.75
C GLU A 252 26.81 -1.14 -0.68
N PHE A 253 27.29 -1.45 0.53
CA PHE A 253 28.38 -2.38 0.76
C PHE A 253 27.99 -3.85 0.50
N THR A 254 26.88 -4.31 1.07
CA THR A 254 26.50 -5.73 0.97
C THR A 254 26.16 -6.17 -0.46
N GLN A 255 25.75 -5.24 -1.33
CA GLN A 255 25.45 -5.51 -2.74
C GLN A 255 26.60 -5.16 -3.68
N ALA A 256 27.74 -4.73 -3.15
CA ALA A 256 28.88 -4.31 -3.96
C ALA A 256 29.54 -5.49 -4.68
N THR A 257 30.03 -5.21 -5.88
CA THR A 257 30.77 -6.15 -6.71
C THR A 257 32.20 -5.68 -6.93
N TRP A 258 33.11 -6.59 -7.20
CA TRP A 258 34.54 -6.27 -7.43
C TRP A 258 34.76 -5.37 -8.63
N ASN A 259 33.88 -5.40 -9.64
CA ASN A 259 33.96 -4.52 -10.83
C ASN A 259 33.78 -3.02 -10.48
N GLU A 260 33.31 -2.70 -9.30
CA GLU A 260 33.10 -1.34 -8.84
C GLU A 260 34.33 -0.72 -8.22
N VAL A 261 35.32 -1.55 -7.87
CA VAL A 261 36.54 -1.13 -7.19
C VAL A 261 37.70 -1.05 -8.20
N ASN A 262 38.27 0.14 -8.33
CA ASN A 262 39.49 0.37 -9.12
C ASN A 262 40.68 0.59 -8.18
N PHE A 263 41.52 -0.43 -8.04
CA PHE A 263 42.74 -0.37 -7.19
C PHE A 263 43.83 0.53 -7.76
N ASN A 264 43.82 0.84 -9.08
CA ASN A 264 44.83 1.72 -9.68
C ASN A 264 44.56 3.18 -9.35
N THR A 265 43.28 3.60 -9.27
CA THR A 265 42.88 4.97 -8.94
C THR A 265 42.48 5.10 -7.47
N ASN A 266 42.45 4.02 -6.71
CA ASN A 266 41.92 3.96 -5.33
C ASN A 266 40.48 4.50 -5.23
N GLU A 267 39.60 4.10 -6.16
CA GLU A 267 38.22 4.55 -6.23
C GLU A 267 37.25 3.36 -6.20
N TRP A 268 36.16 3.55 -5.51
CA TRP A 268 35.02 2.64 -5.54
C TRP A 268 33.82 3.37 -6.07
N THR A 269 33.34 3.00 -7.26
CA THR A 269 32.18 3.62 -7.91
C THR A 269 30.91 2.82 -7.67
N ILE A 270 30.01 3.34 -6.83
CA ILE A 270 28.69 2.75 -6.57
C ILE A 270 27.74 3.17 -7.69
N PRO A 271 27.16 2.24 -8.47
CA PRO A 271 26.34 2.57 -9.63
C PRO A 271 25.00 3.20 -9.24
N LYS A 272 24.47 4.08 -10.10
CA LYS A 272 23.22 4.84 -9.92
C LYS A 272 22.01 3.97 -9.49
N GLY A 273 21.91 2.75 -9.97
CA GLY A 273 20.80 1.83 -9.67
C GLY A 273 20.70 1.43 -8.20
N ARG A 274 21.80 1.54 -7.42
CA ARG A 274 21.82 1.26 -5.98
C ARG A 274 21.78 2.52 -5.12
N MET A 275 21.86 3.70 -5.74
CA MET A 275 21.86 4.97 -5.03
C MET A 275 20.45 5.53 -4.89
N LYS A 276 20.07 5.94 -3.68
CA LYS A 276 18.76 6.55 -3.40
C LYS A 276 18.51 7.84 -4.21
N GLY A 277 19.58 8.57 -4.54
CA GLY A 277 19.53 9.82 -5.33
C GLY A 277 19.58 9.63 -6.85
N GLY A 278 19.69 8.39 -7.36
CA GLY A 278 19.72 8.10 -8.81
C GLY A 278 20.98 8.62 -9.54
N ARG A 279 22.05 9.01 -8.82
CA ARG A 279 23.34 9.38 -9.34
C ARG A 279 24.39 8.40 -8.86
N PRO A 280 25.45 8.05 -9.66
CA PRO A 280 26.54 7.25 -9.17
C PRO A 280 27.30 8.00 -8.07
N HIS A 281 27.88 7.24 -7.15
CA HIS A 281 28.68 7.79 -6.05
C HIS A 281 30.08 7.21 -6.09
N VAL A 282 31.08 8.07 -6.10
CA VAL A 282 32.50 7.67 -6.06
C VAL A 282 33.01 7.84 -4.63
N VAL A 283 33.52 6.74 -4.08
CA VAL A 283 34.17 6.71 -2.77
C VAL A 283 35.67 6.65 -2.99
N TYR A 284 36.41 7.66 -2.54
CA TYR A 284 37.89 7.65 -2.56
C TYR A 284 38.39 6.80 -1.40
N LEU A 285 39.23 5.83 -1.75
CA LEU A 285 39.71 4.84 -0.81
C LEU A 285 41.04 5.29 -0.18
N SER A 286 41.10 5.33 1.14
CA SER A 286 42.34 5.47 1.85
C SER A 286 43.20 4.23 1.67
N ARG A 287 44.53 4.32 1.94
CA ARG A 287 45.42 3.18 1.91
C ARG A 287 44.93 2.04 2.80
N GLN A 288 44.45 2.34 4.00
CA GLN A 288 43.90 1.35 4.93
C GLN A 288 42.65 0.65 4.35
N ALA A 289 41.80 1.40 3.65
CA ALA A 289 40.62 0.82 3.00
C ALA A 289 41.02 -0.11 1.84
N CYS A 290 42.03 0.26 1.04
CA CYS A 290 42.61 -0.61 -0.02
C CYS A 290 43.20 -1.90 0.56
N ASP A 291 44.02 -1.82 1.62
CA ASP A 291 44.58 -2.98 2.29
C ASP A 291 43.51 -3.96 2.79
N LEU A 292 42.43 -3.42 3.40
CA LEU A 292 41.29 -4.22 3.85
C LEU A 292 40.51 -4.85 2.68
N LEU A 293 40.36 -4.14 1.55
CA LEU A 293 39.71 -4.68 0.35
C LEU A 293 40.51 -5.78 -0.27
N VAL A 294 41.85 -5.66 -0.34
CA VAL A 294 42.76 -6.74 -0.79
C VAL A 294 42.59 -7.97 0.10
N ALA A 295 42.63 -7.79 1.43
CA ALA A 295 42.41 -8.88 2.37
C ALA A 295 41.02 -9.52 2.20
N LEU A 296 39.96 -8.72 1.94
CA LEU A 296 38.64 -9.22 1.67
C LEU A 296 38.56 -10.00 0.36
N GLN A 297 39.28 -9.57 -0.68
CA GLN A 297 39.34 -10.25 -1.98
C GLN A 297 39.98 -11.63 -1.88
N MET A 298 40.99 -11.77 -1.05
CA MET A 298 41.63 -13.10 -0.77
C MET A 298 40.62 -14.07 -0.12
N CYS A 299 39.63 -13.56 0.59
CA CYS A 299 38.58 -14.37 1.22
C CYS A 299 37.33 -14.59 0.34
N ALA A 300 37.27 -13.97 -0.85
CA ALA A 300 36.07 -13.93 -1.68
C ALA A 300 35.75 -15.25 -2.40
N GLY A 301 36.70 -16.17 -2.53
CA GLY A 301 36.49 -17.49 -3.13
C GLY A 301 35.93 -17.47 -4.56
N GLY A 302 36.27 -16.46 -5.38
CA GLY A 302 35.78 -16.30 -6.74
C GLY A 302 34.37 -15.68 -6.86
N SER A 303 33.81 -15.20 -5.78
CA SER A 303 32.49 -14.47 -5.82
C SER A 303 32.63 -13.14 -6.59
N PRO A 304 31.64 -12.76 -7.40
CA PRO A 304 31.60 -11.43 -7.99
C PRO A 304 31.29 -10.32 -6.95
N TYR A 305 30.78 -10.69 -5.78
CA TYR A 305 30.43 -9.75 -4.71
C TYR A 305 31.58 -9.58 -3.71
N LEU A 306 31.70 -8.37 -3.16
CA LEU A 306 32.63 -8.11 -2.04
C LEU A 306 32.27 -8.99 -0.83
N LEU A 307 31.00 -9.20 -0.60
CA LEU A 307 30.47 -10.10 0.43
C LEU A 307 29.57 -11.15 -0.18
N ALA A 308 30.08 -12.33 -0.36
CA ALA A 308 29.34 -13.49 -0.84
C ALA A 308 28.28 -13.94 0.16
N GLY A 309 27.15 -14.41 -0.35
CA GLY A 309 26.11 -15.03 0.45
C GLY A 309 26.58 -16.37 1.03
N ARG A 310 26.11 -16.70 2.23
CA ARG A 310 26.51 -17.92 2.95
C ARG A 310 26.27 -19.22 2.16
N TYR A 311 25.22 -19.27 1.35
CA TYR A 311 24.79 -20.47 0.62
C TYR A 311 25.02 -20.40 -0.88
N SER A 312 25.50 -19.27 -1.40
CA SER A 312 25.79 -19.09 -2.82
C SER A 312 26.75 -17.94 -3.03
N ILE A 313 27.85 -18.22 -3.70
CA ILE A 313 28.85 -17.21 -4.07
C ILE A 313 28.33 -16.20 -5.11
N ASN A 314 27.28 -16.57 -5.85
CA ASN A 314 26.62 -15.73 -6.88
C ASN A 314 25.49 -14.88 -6.33
N LYS A 315 25.33 -14.80 -5.02
CA LYS A 315 24.36 -13.93 -4.36
C LYS A 315 25.06 -13.08 -3.30
N PRO A 316 24.64 -11.83 -3.10
CA PRO A 316 25.20 -11.00 -2.05
C PRO A 316 24.79 -11.50 -0.65
N LEU A 317 25.56 -11.11 0.35
CA LEU A 317 25.24 -11.38 1.75
C LEU A 317 23.93 -10.64 2.17
N SER A 318 23.18 -11.25 3.06
CA SER A 318 21.97 -10.60 3.59
C SER A 318 22.31 -9.36 4.43
N ASN A 319 21.47 -8.33 4.34
CA ASN A 319 21.62 -7.10 5.10
C ASN A 319 21.58 -7.29 6.64
N ALA A 320 21.06 -8.42 7.13
CA ALA A 320 20.98 -8.71 8.55
C ALA A 320 22.33 -9.18 9.15
N ALA A 321 23.18 -9.79 8.34
CA ALA A 321 24.40 -10.47 8.82
C ALA A 321 25.37 -9.53 9.56
N LEU A 322 25.62 -8.33 9.04
CA LEU A 322 26.51 -7.35 9.68
C LEU A 322 26.00 -6.90 11.06
N ASN A 323 24.69 -6.65 11.20
CA ASN A 323 24.12 -6.31 12.49
C ASN A 323 24.21 -7.50 13.48
N GLY A 324 24.12 -8.75 12.97
CA GLY A 324 24.31 -9.93 13.77
C GLY A 324 25.71 -10.01 14.39
N VAL A 325 26.76 -9.67 13.62
CA VAL A 325 28.14 -9.62 14.14
C VAL A 325 28.28 -8.52 15.20
N ILE A 326 27.73 -7.32 14.96
CA ILE A 326 27.73 -6.25 15.97
C ILE A 326 27.08 -6.73 17.27
N THR A 327 25.89 -7.33 17.17
CA THR A 327 25.17 -7.85 18.36
C THR A 327 26.00 -8.89 19.13
N THR A 328 26.67 -9.79 18.41
CA THR A 328 27.54 -10.80 19.04
C THR A 328 28.75 -10.16 19.71
N THR A 329 29.41 -9.21 19.04
CA THR A 329 30.56 -8.49 19.56
C THR A 329 30.21 -7.69 20.82
N VAL A 330 29.08 -6.99 20.81
CA VAL A 330 28.57 -6.26 22.00
C VAL A 330 28.36 -7.21 23.17
N LYS A 331 27.69 -8.36 22.96
CA LYS A 331 27.47 -9.37 24.01
C LYS A 331 28.77 -9.91 24.57
N VAL A 332 29.79 -10.17 23.74
CA VAL A 332 31.11 -10.60 24.17
C VAL A 332 31.82 -9.51 24.99
N ALA A 333 31.77 -8.26 24.54
CA ALA A 333 32.34 -7.14 25.31
C ALA A 333 31.68 -7.01 26.69
N GLN A 334 30.37 -7.09 26.77
CA GLN A 334 29.60 -7.04 28.02
C GLN A 334 29.92 -8.21 28.97
N SER A 335 30.06 -9.44 28.41
CA SER A 335 30.47 -10.60 29.22
C SER A 335 31.89 -10.49 29.78
N GLN A 336 32.73 -9.66 29.16
CA GLN A 336 34.09 -9.31 29.66
C GLN A 336 34.08 -8.10 30.61
N GLY A 337 32.91 -7.64 31.06
CA GLY A 337 32.79 -6.47 31.93
C GLY A 337 33.02 -5.12 31.28
N LYS A 338 33.09 -5.06 29.93
CA LYS A 338 33.30 -3.82 29.20
C LYS A 338 31.96 -3.09 28.95
N SER A 339 31.95 -1.77 29.17
CA SER A 339 30.76 -0.94 28.91
C SER A 339 30.66 -0.66 27.41
N LEU A 340 29.75 -1.37 26.72
CA LEU A 340 29.44 -1.14 25.34
C LEU A 340 27.94 -1.39 25.12
N GLU A 341 27.19 -0.32 24.83
CA GLU A 341 25.78 -0.41 24.52
C GLU A 341 25.54 -0.91 23.09
N HIS A 342 24.33 -1.45 22.88
CA HIS A 342 23.96 -1.96 21.55
C HIS A 342 23.84 -0.82 20.52
N PHE A 343 24.39 -1.06 19.34
CA PHE A 343 24.33 -0.17 18.19
C PHE A 343 24.17 -0.96 16.86
N THR A 344 24.00 -0.27 15.76
CA THR A 344 23.82 -0.84 14.41
C THR A 344 24.87 -0.32 13.45
N VAL A 345 24.99 -0.93 12.26
CA VAL A 345 25.85 -0.42 11.17
C VAL A 345 25.51 1.04 10.82
N HIS A 346 24.25 1.46 10.93
CA HIS A 346 23.88 2.84 10.67
C HIS A 346 24.43 3.80 11.73
N ASP A 347 24.44 3.37 13.00
CA ASP A 347 25.01 4.17 14.10
C ASP A 347 26.53 4.26 13.97
N MET A 348 27.24 3.21 13.44
CA MET A 348 28.66 3.30 13.09
C MET A 348 28.94 4.38 12.02
N ARG A 349 28.14 4.41 10.96
CA ARG A 349 28.27 5.46 9.93
C ARG A 349 28.03 6.85 10.53
N ARG A 350 27.01 7.00 11.36
CA ARG A 350 26.72 8.27 12.08
C ARG A 350 27.91 8.68 12.94
N THR A 351 28.47 7.73 13.71
CA THR A 351 29.65 7.99 14.55
C THR A 351 30.82 8.49 13.73
N ALA A 352 31.16 7.80 12.64
CA ALA A 352 32.27 8.21 11.77
C ALA A 352 32.03 9.60 11.14
N SER A 353 30.80 9.88 10.70
CA SER A 353 30.41 11.21 10.20
C SER A 353 30.56 12.27 11.28
N THR A 354 30.10 12.03 12.50
CA THR A 354 30.21 12.96 13.64
C THR A 354 31.67 13.25 13.96
N LEU A 355 32.52 12.23 14.04
CA LEU A 355 33.96 12.40 14.30
C LEU A 355 34.67 13.25 13.24
N LEU A 356 34.30 13.10 11.96
CA LEU A 356 34.87 13.93 10.89
C LEU A 356 34.40 15.39 11.01
N HIS A 357 33.13 15.62 11.36
CA HIS A 357 32.61 16.98 11.61
C HIS A 357 33.32 17.64 12.82
N GLU A 358 33.49 16.90 13.91
CA GLU A 358 34.21 17.38 15.10
C GLU A 358 35.70 17.65 14.80
N ALA A 359 36.31 16.92 13.87
CA ALA A 359 37.65 17.17 13.38
C ALA A 359 37.76 18.33 12.38
N GLY A 360 36.62 19.01 12.07
CA GLY A 360 36.59 20.20 11.25
C GLY A 360 36.51 19.98 9.75
N TYR A 361 36.22 18.75 9.29
CA TYR A 361 36.05 18.47 7.86
C TYR A 361 34.70 19.05 7.34
N PRO A 362 34.71 19.69 6.14
CA PRO A 362 33.50 20.25 5.55
C PRO A 362 32.40 19.16 5.32
N SER A 363 31.15 19.48 5.61
CA SER A 363 29.99 18.60 5.42
C SER A 363 29.91 18.04 3.99
N ASP A 364 30.23 18.87 2.99
CA ASP A 364 30.24 18.45 1.58
C ASP A 364 31.24 17.33 1.26
N TRP A 365 32.31 17.20 2.06
CA TRP A 365 33.30 16.13 1.91
C TRP A 365 32.86 14.85 2.60
N ILE A 366 32.07 14.98 3.68
CA ILE A 366 31.62 13.85 4.49
C ILE A 366 30.39 13.20 3.89
N GLU A 367 29.50 14.00 3.26
CA GLU A 367 28.22 13.53 2.73
C GLU A 367 28.25 13.16 1.23
N LYS A 368 29.32 13.48 0.54
CA LYS A 368 29.57 13.02 -0.84
C LYS A 368 29.93 11.56 -0.86
#